data_15b1102ab4b81da6069a83c98d81c0a5
#
_entry.id   15b1102ab4b81da6069a83c98d81c0a5
#
_cell.length_a   1.000
_cell.length_b   1.000
_cell.length_c   1.000
_cell.angle_alpha   90.00
_cell.angle_beta   90.00
_cell.angle_gamma   90.00
#
_symmetry.space_group_name_H-M   'P 1'
#
loop_
_entity.id
_entity.type
_entity.pdbx_description
1 polymer ?
#
loop_
_entity_poly.entity_id
_entity_poly.type
_entity_poly.pdbx_seq_one_letter_code
_entity_poly.pdbx_strand_id
1 'polypeptide(L)'
;MVQYQYGFKCTSTINIIIKNMRTEFKNADEAYNYFLDRIIVWGENFGDTKALFNVGFTLKNPLENYILNKERNWKPDYAEAEWQWYLSGDPSIDKLGEIYGKIPPIWERMADESGNVNSNYGWQWNRMYQLDYVIDRLKSDKDTRQATISIYDGKEHPLYHRDTPCTYAIQFTIVNDYLNMCVTMRSNDLWYGFCNDQYCFSQLQELVASETGYEIGSYFHFAHNLHLYERDLGKFLKPANLAQRKADYYG
;
A
#
# COMPACT_ATOMS: atom_id res chain seq x y z
N MET A 1 -19.83 -39.55 -2.07
CA MET A 1 -19.39 -38.55 -3.10
C MET A 1 -20.46 -37.50 -3.20
N VAL A 2 -20.25 -36.33 -2.55
CA VAL A 2 -21.20 -35.20 -2.62
C VAL A 2 -20.60 -34.22 -3.63
N GLN A 3 -21.24 -34.09 -4.79
CA GLN A 3 -20.88 -33.08 -5.80
C GLN A 3 -21.46 -31.72 -5.37
N TYR A 4 -20.60 -30.81 -4.95
CA TYR A 4 -20.96 -29.40 -4.80
C TYR A 4 -20.84 -28.71 -6.17
N GLN A 5 -21.98 -28.48 -6.83
CA GLN A 5 -22.07 -27.59 -7.98
C GLN A 5 -22.13 -26.15 -7.45
N TYR A 6 -20.99 -25.47 -7.42
CA TYR A 6 -20.95 -24.01 -7.26
C TYR A 6 -21.12 -23.36 -8.63
N GLY A 7 -22.34 -22.99 -8.94
CA GLY A 7 -22.63 -22.12 -10.09
C GLY A 7 -22.27 -20.67 -9.77
N PHE A 8 -21.04 -20.25 -10.01
CA PHE A 8 -20.68 -18.83 -10.03
C PHE A 8 -21.28 -18.20 -11.29
N LYS A 9 -22.40 -17.47 -11.13
CA LYS A 9 -22.79 -16.47 -12.12
C LYS A 9 -21.85 -15.26 -11.96
N CYS A 10 -20.70 -15.30 -12.65
CA CYS A 10 -19.89 -14.13 -12.85
C CYS A 10 -20.71 -13.16 -13.69
N THR A 11 -21.24 -12.11 -13.06
CA THR A 11 -22.04 -11.11 -13.75
C THR A 11 -21.14 -10.37 -14.74
N SER A 12 -21.59 -10.21 -15.98
CA SER A 12 -20.85 -9.57 -17.09
C SER A 12 -20.34 -8.16 -16.76
N THR A 13 -20.93 -7.51 -15.78
CA THR A 13 -20.58 -6.16 -15.30
C THR A 13 -19.18 -6.13 -14.61
N ILE A 14 -18.85 -7.12 -13.77
CA ILE A 14 -17.54 -7.18 -13.09
C ILE A 14 -16.39 -7.33 -14.10
N ASN A 15 -16.58 -8.17 -15.12
CA ASN A 15 -15.57 -8.37 -16.16
C ASN A 15 -15.33 -7.11 -17.02
N ILE A 16 -16.34 -6.26 -17.20
CA ILE A 16 -16.23 -5.01 -17.96
C ILE A 16 -15.47 -3.95 -17.14
N ILE A 17 -15.69 -3.89 -15.83
CA ILE A 17 -15.04 -2.94 -14.92
C ILE A 17 -13.54 -3.22 -14.84
N ILE A 18 -13.14 -4.48 -14.64
CA ILE A 18 -11.73 -4.90 -14.58
C ILE A 18 -11.03 -4.67 -15.93
N LYS A 19 -11.73 -4.89 -17.05
CA LYS A 19 -11.16 -4.80 -18.40
C LYS A 19 -10.82 -3.35 -18.82
N ASN A 20 -11.39 -2.34 -18.15
CA ASN A 20 -11.22 -0.93 -18.47
C ASN A 20 -10.54 -0.14 -17.32
N MET A 21 -9.97 -0.79 -16.32
CA MET A 21 -9.22 -0.09 -15.29
C MET A 21 -7.88 0.40 -15.84
N ARG A 22 -7.58 1.67 -15.60
CA ARG A 22 -6.27 2.23 -15.87
C ARG A 22 -5.25 1.59 -14.94
N THR A 23 -4.13 1.14 -15.49
CA THR A 23 -3.07 0.40 -14.78
C THR A 23 -1.76 1.15 -14.69
N GLU A 24 -1.66 2.35 -15.30
CA GLU A 24 -0.47 3.18 -15.26
C GLU A 24 -0.81 4.62 -14.90
N PHE A 25 -0.07 5.17 -13.96
CA PHE A 25 -0.22 6.55 -13.47
C PHE A 25 1.15 7.23 -13.47
N LYS A 26 1.14 8.54 -13.68
CA LYS A 26 2.36 9.32 -13.62
C LYS A 26 2.95 9.27 -12.21
N ASN A 27 2.11 9.47 -11.18
CA ASN A 27 2.50 9.61 -9.79
C ASN A 27 1.40 9.14 -8.84
N ALA A 28 1.68 9.26 -7.53
CA ALA A 28 0.79 8.81 -6.47
C ALA A 28 -0.53 9.61 -6.41
N ASP A 29 -0.50 10.93 -6.62
CA ASP A 29 -1.72 11.76 -6.57
C ASP A 29 -2.70 11.40 -7.70
N GLU A 30 -2.16 11.15 -8.90
CA GLU A 30 -2.98 10.74 -10.04
C GLU A 30 -3.67 9.39 -9.78
N ALA A 31 -2.92 8.41 -9.22
CA ALA A 31 -3.48 7.12 -8.83
C ALA A 31 -4.52 7.25 -7.72
N TYR A 32 -4.21 8.03 -6.68
CA TYR A 32 -5.11 8.30 -5.56
C TYR A 32 -6.46 8.85 -6.04
N ASN A 33 -6.45 9.91 -6.83
CA ASN A 33 -7.67 10.57 -7.34
C ASN A 33 -8.49 9.61 -8.21
N TYR A 34 -7.82 8.85 -9.08
CA TYR A 34 -8.48 7.86 -9.92
C TYR A 34 -9.18 6.78 -9.09
N PHE A 35 -8.50 6.17 -8.12
CA PHE A 35 -9.08 5.09 -7.32
C PHE A 35 -10.10 5.59 -6.30
N LEU A 36 -9.96 6.82 -5.80
CA LEU A 36 -10.99 7.46 -4.99
C LEU A 36 -12.33 7.48 -5.72
N ASP A 37 -12.35 7.95 -6.96
CA ASP A 37 -13.53 7.97 -7.78
C ASP A 37 -14.07 6.57 -8.11
N ARG A 38 -13.16 5.63 -8.42
CA ARG A 38 -13.54 4.24 -8.74
C ARG A 38 -14.18 3.53 -7.55
N ILE A 39 -13.63 3.65 -6.35
CA ILE A 39 -14.22 3.05 -5.15
C ILE A 39 -15.58 3.68 -4.84
N ILE A 40 -15.71 5.00 -4.94
CA ILE A 40 -16.96 5.69 -4.67
C ILE A 40 -18.07 5.24 -5.63
N VAL A 41 -17.75 5.10 -6.92
CA VAL A 41 -18.76 4.81 -7.96
C VAL A 41 -19.00 3.31 -8.11
N TRP A 42 -17.93 2.48 -8.05
CA TRP A 42 -17.96 1.07 -8.43
C TRP A 42 -17.57 0.11 -7.30
N GLY A 43 -17.12 0.64 -6.14
CA GLY A 43 -16.73 -0.21 -5.01
C GLY A 43 -17.88 -1.08 -4.53
N GLU A 44 -17.56 -2.34 -4.27
CA GLU A 44 -18.49 -3.30 -3.68
C GLU A 44 -18.53 -3.12 -2.15
N ASN A 45 -19.66 -3.38 -1.53
CA ASN A 45 -19.75 -3.38 -0.07
C ASN A 45 -19.05 -4.62 0.48
N PHE A 46 -18.11 -4.39 1.39
CA PHE A 46 -17.36 -5.45 2.06
C PHE A 46 -17.13 -5.07 3.54
N GLY A 47 -17.91 -5.69 4.43
CA GLY A 47 -17.93 -5.31 5.85
C GLY A 47 -18.40 -3.87 6.02
N ASP A 48 -17.59 -3.05 6.67
CA ASP A 48 -17.79 -1.62 6.89
C ASP A 48 -17.08 -0.73 5.86
N THR A 49 -16.75 -1.31 4.70
CA THR A 49 -16.00 -0.64 3.62
C THR A 49 -16.69 -0.74 2.27
N LYS A 50 -16.31 0.17 1.37
CA LYS A 50 -16.44 -0.01 -0.08
C LYS A 50 -15.09 -0.35 -0.67
N ALA A 51 -15.02 -1.39 -1.49
CA ALA A 51 -13.76 -1.96 -1.95
C ALA A 51 -13.74 -2.29 -3.45
N LEU A 52 -12.55 -2.17 -4.05
CA LEU A 52 -12.18 -2.80 -5.31
C LEU A 52 -11.23 -3.96 -5.00
N PHE A 53 -11.40 -5.09 -5.69
CA PHE A 53 -10.61 -6.29 -5.44
C PHE A 53 -9.57 -6.54 -6.53
N ASN A 54 -8.40 -7.04 -6.13
CA ASN A 54 -7.29 -7.42 -7.01
C ASN A 54 -6.85 -6.26 -7.93
N VAL A 55 -6.62 -5.11 -7.32
CA VAL A 55 -6.18 -3.88 -8.00
C VAL A 55 -4.67 -3.88 -8.12
N GLY A 56 -4.16 -3.77 -9.36
CA GLY A 56 -2.74 -3.62 -9.64
C GLY A 56 -2.49 -2.46 -10.58
N PHE A 57 -1.49 -1.62 -10.26
CA PHE A 57 -1.12 -0.47 -11.06
C PHE A 57 0.34 -0.05 -10.86
N THR A 58 0.86 0.69 -11.83
CA THR A 58 2.23 1.20 -11.86
C THR A 58 2.26 2.70 -11.64
N LEU A 59 3.08 3.17 -10.72
CA LEU A 59 3.52 4.56 -10.59
C LEU A 59 4.81 4.72 -11.39
N LYS A 60 4.81 5.57 -12.43
CA LYS A 60 5.97 5.77 -13.31
C LYS A 60 7.06 6.61 -12.65
N ASN A 61 6.64 7.59 -11.85
CA ASN A 61 7.54 8.48 -11.09
C ASN A 61 7.26 8.30 -9.59
N PRO A 62 7.78 7.25 -8.95
CA PRO A 62 7.46 6.94 -7.56
C PRO A 62 7.92 8.02 -6.57
N LEU A 63 8.93 8.83 -6.89
CA LEU A 63 9.36 9.95 -6.04
C LEU A 63 8.44 11.18 -6.12
N GLU A 64 7.53 11.27 -7.11
CA GLU A 64 6.41 12.21 -7.07
C GLU A 64 5.30 11.65 -6.16
N ASN A 65 5.60 11.48 -4.85
CA ASN A 65 4.85 10.69 -3.89
C ASN A 65 3.93 11.51 -2.98
N TYR A 66 3.76 12.81 -3.22
CA TYR A 66 2.85 13.66 -2.48
C TYR A 66 1.41 13.51 -2.98
N ILE A 67 0.46 13.42 -2.04
CA ILE A 67 -0.97 13.44 -2.33
C ILE A 67 -1.47 14.89 -2.22
N LEU A 68 -1.85 15.47 -3.35
CA LEU A 68 -2.24 16.87 -3.47
C LEU A 68 -3.76 17.08 -3.40
N ASN A 69 -4.53 16.00 -3.30
CA ASN A 69 -5.98 16.04 -3.19
C ASN A 69 -6.43 16.91 -2.00
N LYS A 70 -7.18 17.99 -2.27
CA LYS A 70 -7.59 18.97 -1.24
C LYS A 70 -8.61 18.41 -0.25
N GLU A 71 -9.44 17.46 -0.68
CA GLU A 71 -10.42 16.81 0.20
C GLU A 71 -9.71 15.92 1.22
N ARG A 72 -8.66 15.20 0.77
CA ARG A 72 -7.83 14.39 1.65
C ARG A 72 -7.00 15.24 2.61
N ASN A 73 -6.52 16.39 2.17
CA ASN A 73 -5.67 17.28 2.95
C ASN A 73 -4.54 16.52 3.68
N TRP A 74 -3.86 15.67 2.92
CA TRP A 74 -2.78 14.83 3.44
C TRP A 74 -1.63 15.65 4.01
N LYS A 75 -1.04 15.18 5.08
CA LYS A 75 0.07 15.84 5.77
C LYS A 75 1.34 15.02 5.60
N PRO A 76 2.33 15.49 4.85
CA PRO A 76 3.59 14.78 4.64
C PRO A 76 4.38 14.58 5.93
N ASP A 77 4.28 15.48 6.90
CA ASP A 77 5.02 15.43 8.16
C ASP A 77 4.83 14.12 8.90
N TYR A 78 3.61 13.54 8.84
CA TYR A 78 3.35 12.25 9.45
C TYR A 78 4.00 11.10 8.65
N ALA A 79 3.92 11.11 7.34
CA ALA A 79 4.53 10.07 6.50
C ALA A 79 6.06 10.10 6.61
N GLU A 80 6.65 11.30 6.70
CA GLU A 80 8.08 11.46 6.98
C GLU A 80 8.46 10.89 8.36
N ALA A 81 7.66 11.18 9.39
CA ALA A 81 7.90 10.62 10.72
C ALA A 81 7.75 9.09 10.75
N GLU A 82 6.79 8.54 10.00
CA GLU A 82 6.60 7.11 9.84
C GLU A 82 7.78 6.47 9.10
N TRP A 83 8.30 7.11 8.06
CA TRP A 83 9.52 6.70 7.38
C TRP A 83 10.73 6.67 8.33
N GLN A 84 10.95 7.73 9.11
CA GLN A 84 12.03 7.77 10.10
C GLN A 84 11.85 6.68 11.18
N TRP A 85 10.63 6.39 11.55
CA TRP A 85 10.33 5.27 12.45
C TRP A 85 10.68 3.92 11.81
N TYR A 86 10.39 3.72 10.52
CA TYR A 86 10.80 2.50 9.80
C TYR A 86 12.31 2.38 9.69
N LEU A 87 13.02 3.47 9.42
CA LEU A 87 14.49 3.48 9.40
C LEU A 87 15.12 3.10 10.75
N SER A 88 14.46 3.39 11.86
CA SER A 88 14.93 2.98 13.19
C SER A 88 14.90 1.46 13.40
N GLY A 89 14.08 0.73 12.66
CA GLY A 89 13.84 -0.71 12.86
C GLY A 89 13.21 -1.06 14.21
N ASP A 90 12.75 -0.07 14.98
CA ASP A 90 12.15 -0.25 16.30
C ASP A 90 10.61 -0.31 16.17
N PRO A 91 9.95 -1.44 16.51
CA PRO A 91 8.50 -1.58 16.38
C PRO A 91 7.71 -0.84 17.47
N SER A 92 8.37 -0.22 18.44
CA SER A 92 7.72 0.51 19.54
C SER A 92 6.99 1.75 19.05
N ILE A 93 5.75 1.93 19.49
CA ILE A 93 4.98 3.17 19.24
C ILE A 93 5.54 4.37 20.00
N ASP A 94 6.26 4.16 21.09
CA ASP A 94 6.96 5.23 21.81
C ASP A 94 8.04 5.86 20.93
N LYS A 95 8.73 5.03 20.12
CA LYS A 95 9.71 5.54 19.16
C LYS A 95 9.09 6.45 18.12
N LEU A 96 7.91 6.10 17.60
CA LEU A 96 7.16 7.00 16.73
C LEU A 96 6.75 8.29 17.48
N GLY A 97 6.34 8.16 18.75
CA GLY A 97 6.02 9.30 19.61
C GLY A 97 7.18 10.27 19.81
N GLU A 98 8.40 9.76 19.98
CA GLU A 98 9.63 10.56 20.06
C GLU A 98 9.90 11.33 18.75
N ILE A 99 9.71 10.67 17.60
CA ILE A 99 9.98 11.25 16.27
C ILE A 99 8.91 12.26 15.88
N TYR A 100 7.64 11.91 16.00
CA TYR A 100 6.51 12.72 15.54
C TYR A 100 6.00 13.73 16.57
N GLY A 101 6.44 13.61 17.84
CA GLY A 101 5.99 14.43 18.94
C GLY A 101 4.66 13.99 19.58
N LYS A 102 4.01 12.94 19.06
CA LYS A 102 2.80 12.31 19.62
C LYS A 102 2.60 10.93 19.01
N ILE A 103 1.90 10.06 19.76
CA ILE A 103 1.47 8.76 19.23
C ILE A 103 0.08 8.91 18.58
N PRO A 104 -0.09 8.60 17.28
CA PRO A 104 -1.41 8.56 16.67
C PRO A 104 -2.32 7.52 17.32
N PRO A 105 -3.61 7.81 17.60
CA PRO A 105 -4.51 6.91 18.31
C PRO A 105 -4.72 5.54 17.67
N ILE A 106 -4.45 5.42 16.37
CA ILE A 106 -4.52 4.12 15.69
C ILE A 106 -3.45 3.18 16.24
N TRP A 107 -2.22 3.67 16.43
CA TRP A 107 -1.12 2.86 16.92
C TRP A 107 -1.28 2.47 18.39
N GLU A 108 -1.84 3.35 19.24
CA GLU A 108 -2.21 3.00 20.60
C GLU A 108 -3.19 1.81 20.67
N ARG A 109 -4.14 1.75 19.71
CA ARG A 109 -5.10 0.64 19.63
C ARG A 109 -4.51 -0.66 19.07
N MET A 110 -3.51 -0.54 18.21
CA MET A 110 -2.90 -1.68 17.52
C MET A 110 -1.74 -2.29 18.30
N ALA A 111 -1.10 -1.52 19.16
CA ALA A 111 0.04 -1.97 19.95
C ALA A 111 -0.33 -3.15 20.86
N ASP A 112 0.62 -4.05 21.01
CA ASP A 112 0.57 -5.12 21.99
C ASP A 112 0.82 -4.60 23.42
N GLU A 113 0.90 -5.49 24.38
CA GLU A 113 1.10 -5.16 25.80
C GLU A 113 2.49 -4.57 26.10
N SER A 114 3.44 -4.74 25.18
CA SER A 114 4.79 -4.16 25.25
C SER A 114 4.91 -2.84 24.50
N GLY A 115 3.82 -2.34 23.89
CA GLY A 115 3.82 -1.13 23.11
C GLY A 115 4.36 -1.30 21.68
N ASN A 116 4.47 -2.54 21.19
CA ASN A 116 4.99 -2.83 19.84
C ASN A 116 3.86 -3.08 18.84
N VAL A 117 4.14 -2.80 17.56
CA VAL A 117 3.25 -3.14 16.45
C VAL A 117 3.98 -3.99 15.41
N ASN A 118 3.25 -4.92 14.79
CA ASN A 118 3.79 -5.78 13.73
C ASN A 118 3.87 -5.05 12.39
N SER A 119 3.12 -3.99 12.21
CA SER A 119 3.05 -3.19 10.98
C SER A 119 4.15 -2.13 10.87
N ASN A 120 5.14 -2.09 11.79
CA ASN A 120 6.36 -1.36 11.50
C ASN A 120 7.14 -2.09 10.39
N TYR A 121 7.03 -1.58 9.16
CA TYR A 121 7.67 -2.24 8.02
C TYR A 121 9.19 -2.20 8.09
N GLY A 122 9.78 -1.19 8.74
CA GLY A 122 11.22 -1.12 8.98
C GLY A 122 11.73 -2.28 9.82
N TRP A 123 11.02 -2.59 10.90
CA TRP A 123 11.30 -3.80 11.68
C TRP A 123 11.12 -5.07 10.84
N GLN A 124 10.08 -5.14 10.03
CA GLN A 124 9.78 -6.30 9.19
C GLN A 124 10.87 -6.60 8.16
N TRP A 125 11.36 -5.59 7.43
CA TRP A 125 12.38 -5.84 6.40
C TRP A 125 13.81 -5.96 6.97
N ASN A 126 14.04 -5.46 8.20
CA ASN A 126 15.33 -5.62 8.87
C ASN A 126 15.48 -6.98 9.57
N ARG A 127 14.38 -7.58 10.03
CA ARG A 127 14.46 -8.90 10.67
C ARG A 127 15.02 -9.92 9.71
N MET A 128 15.86 -10.83 10.23
CA MET A 128 16.57 -11.84 9.44
C MET A 128 17.47 -11.25 8.33
N TYR A 129 17.87 -9.95 8.47
CA TYR A 129 18.75 -9.26 7.52
C TYR A 129 18.22 -9.26 6.08
N GLN A 130 16.91 -9.20 5.89
CA GLN A 130 16.30 -9.31 4.57
C GLN A 130 16.67 -8.14 3.66
N LEU A 131 16.72 -6.91 4.19
CA LEU A 131 17.08 -5.73 3.39
C LEU A 131 18.55 -5.81 2.93
N ASP A 132 19.47 -6.17 3.82
CA ASP A 132 20.88 -6.37 3.46
C ASP A 132 21.04 -7.46 2.41
N TYR A 133 20.33 -8.59 2.58
CA TYR A 133 20.31 -9.68 1.59
C TYR A 133 19.86 -9.19 0.21
N VAL A 134 18.79 -8.41 0.13
CA VAL A 134 18.26 -7.87 -1.14
C VAL A 134 19.30 -6.96 -1.80
N ILE A 135 19.91 -6.05 -1.05
CA ILE A 135 20.94 -5.14 -1.56
C ILE A 135 22.16 -5.93 -2.08
N ASP A 136 22.66 -6.89 -1.32
CA ASP A 136 23.80 -7.73 -1.72
C ASP A 136 23.49 -8.57 -2.97
N ARG A 137 22.27 -9.12 -3.05
CA ARG A 137 21.84 -9.87 -4.24
C ARG A 137 21.80 -9.00 -5.50
N LEU A 138 21.23 -7.79 -5.42
CA LEU A 138 21.17 -6.85 -6.54
C LEU A 138 22.57 -6.37 -6.96
N LYS A 139 23.49 -6.15 -6.01
CA LYS A 139 24.89 -5.79 -6.30
C LYS A 139 25.66 -6.92 -6.98
N SER A 140 25.40 -8.15 -6.57
CA SER A 140 26.14 -9.33 -7.08
C SER A 140 25.61 -9.86 -8.40
N ASP A 141 24.31 -9.69 -8.68
CA ASP A 141 23.63 -10.24 -9.85
C ASP A 141 22.42 -9.34 -10.19
N LYS A 142 22.59 -8.45 -11.19
CA LYS A 142 21.53 -7.56 -11.62
C LYS A 142 20.31 -8.25 -12.22
N ASP A 143 20.49 -9.48 -12.71
CA ASP A 143 19.42 -10.28 -13.32
C ASP A 143 18.74 -11.20 -12.29
N THR A 144 19.03 -11.01 -11.00
CA THR A 144 18.48 -11.82 -9.92
C THR A 144 16.96 -11.74 -9.85
N ARG A 145 16.32 -12.88 -9.58
CA ARG A 145 14.90 -13.00 -9.28
C ARG A 145 14.64 -13.26 -7.80
N GLN A 146 15.67 -13.13 -6.96
CA GLN A 146 15.66 -13.49 -5.54
C GLN A 146 15.61 -12.27 -4.61
N ALA A 147 15.60 -11.04 -5.15
CA ALA A 147 15.60 -9.81 -4.36
C ALA A 147 14.19 -9.52 -3.80
N THR A 148 13.76 -10.36 -2.86
CA THR A 148 12.42 -10.32 -2.25
C THR A 148 12.52 -10.19 -0.74
N ILE A 149 11.72 -9.30 -0.17
CA ILE A 149 11.44 -9.18 1.26
C ILE A 149 10.09 -9.86 1.52
N SER A 150 10.04 -10.81 2.45
CA SER A 150 8.81 -11.42 2.94
C SER A 150 8.42 -10.80 4.28
N ILE A 151 7.29 -10.13 4.32
CA ILE A 151 6.72 -9.57 5.55
C ILE A 151 5.99 -10.67 6.33
N TYR A 152 5.23 -11.53 5.62
CA TYR A 152 4.52 -12.64 6.23
C TYR A 152 5.45 -13.82 6.44
N ASP A 153 5.51 -14.28 7.68
CA ASP A 153 6.11 -15.55 8.08
C ASP A 153 5.01 -16.52 8.49
N GLY A 154 5.03 -17.71 7.91
CA GLY A 154 3.99 -18.72 8.16
C GLY A 154 3.93 -19.23 9.61
N LYS A 155 4.96 -18.97 10.41
CA LYS A 155 4.98 -19.31 11.84
C LYS A 155 4.47 -18.18 12.73
N GLU A 156 4.75 -16.94 12.37
CA GLU A 156 4.52 -15.78 13.23
C GLU A 156 3.21 -15.06 12.92
N HIS A 157 2.94 -14.73 11.65
CA HIS A 157 1.77 -13.92 11.32
C HIS A 157 0.42 -14.53 11.75
N PRO A 158 0.21 -15.86 11.81
CA PRO A 158 -1.03 -16.42 12.35
C PRO A 158 -1.25 -16.14 13.84
N LEU A 159 -0.18 -15.74 14.54
CA LEU A 159 -0.21 -15.41 15.97
C LEU A 159 -0.46 -13.91 16.24
N TYR A 160 -0.47 -13.08 15.20
CA TYR A 160 -0.72 -11.65 15.34
C TYR A 160 -2.22 -11.41 15.65
N HIS A 161 -2.52 -10.76 16.77
CA HIS A 161 -3.90 -10.64 17.27
C HIS A 161 -4.52 -9.26 17.06
N ARG A 162 -3.74 -8.18 17.24
CA ARG A 162 -4.23 -6.80 17.18
C ARG A 162 -3.83 -6.13 15.89
N ASP A 163 -2.57 -6.29 15.53
CA ASP A 163 -1.96 -5.68 14.35
C ASP A 163 -1.38 -6.76 13.44
N THR A 164 -1.92 -6.86 12.24
CA THR A 164 -1.41 -7.74 11.20
C THR A 164 -1.00 -6.88 9.99
N PRO A 165 0.25 -6.91 9.55
CA PRO A 165 0.72 -6.14 8.41
C PRO A 165 -0.20 -6.24 7.19
N CYS A 166 -0.43 -5.14 6.51
CA CYS A 166 -1.21 -5.11 5.28
C CYS A 166 -0.39 -5.58 4.08
N THR A 167 0.90 -5.26 4.06
CA THR A 167 1.86 -5.74 3.06
C THR A 167 2.38 -7.12 3.43
N TYR A 168 2.51 -8.01 2.47
CA TYR A 168 3.10 -9.32 2.73
C TYR A 168 4.37 -9.61 1.94
N ALA A 169 4.64 -8.90 0.83
CA ALA A 169 5.88 -9.06 0.08
C ALA A 169 6.26 -7.79 -0.68
N ILE A 170 7.58 -7.58 -0.81
CA ILE A 170 8.19 -6.54 -1.64
C ILE A 170 9.23 -7.20 -2.52
N GLN A 171 9.15 -7.02 -3.84
CA GLN A 171 10.11 -7.54 -4.81
C GLN A 171 10.82 -6.40 -5.52
N PHE A 172 12.14 -6.50 -5.65
CA PHE A 172 12.95 -5.61 -6.47
C PHE A 172 13.44 -6.31 -7.73
N THR A 173 13.54 -5.55 -8.83
CA THR A 173 13.99 -6.08 -10.12
C THR A 173 14.68 -4.96 -10.90
N ILE A 174 15.86 -5.24 -11.46
CA ILE A 174 16.58 -4.29 -12.31
C ILE A 174 16.23 -4.59 -13.77
N VAL A 175 15.77 -3.59 -14.50
CA VAL A 175 15.49 -3.67 -15.94
C VAL A 175 16.05 -2.43 -16.62
N ASN A 176 16.94 -2.63 -17.59
CA ASN A 176 17.60 -1.52 -18.30
C ASN A 176 18.28 -0.52 -17.36
N ASP A 177 18.95 -1.02 -16.34
CA ASP A 177 19.65 -0.26 -15.30
C ASP A 177 18.74 0.60 -14.39
N TYR A 178 17.43 0.34 -14.42
CA TYR A 178 16.44 0.92 -13.52
C TYR A 178 15.99 -0.09 -12.47
N LEU A 179 16.02 0.31 -11.20
CA LEU A 179 15.49 -0.47 -10.08
C LEU A 179 13.97 -0.30 -9.99
N ASN A 180 13.24 -1.32 -10.37
CA ASN A 180 11.78 -1.39 -10.22
C ASN A 180 11.41 -2.10 -8.92
N MET A 181 10.30 -1.70 -8.31
CA MET A 181 9.78 -2.30 -7.09
C MET A 181 8.33 -2.75 -7.29
N CYS A 182 7.98 -3.90 -6.70
CA CYS A 182 6.60 -4.38 -6.60
C CYS A 182 6.25 -4.58 -5.14
N VAL A 183 5.19 -3.93 -4.67
CA VAL A 183 4.62 -4.12 -3.33
C VAL A 183 3.29 -4.83 -3.44
N THR A 184 3.10 -5.87 -2.63
CA THR A 184 1.89 -6.69 -2.62
C THR A 184 1.23 -6.65 -1.26
N MET A 185 -0.03 -6.18 -1.23
CA MET A 185 -0.81 -5.97 -0.01
C MET A 185 -2.08 -6.82 -0.02
N ARG A 186 -2.43 -7.42 1.16
CA ARG A 186 -3.72 -8.09 1.36
C ARG A 186 -4.88 -7.10 1.41
N SER A 187 -4.59 -5.90 1.93
CA SER A 187 -5.58 -4.86 2.19
C SER A 187 -4.90 -3.50 2.18
N ASN A 188 -5.51 -2.50 1.57
CA ASN A 188 -4.99 -1.15 1.56
C ASN A 188 -6.16 -0.15 1.66
N ASP A 189 -6.21 0.58 2.77
CA ASP A 189 -7.10 1.72 2.94
C ASP A 189 -6.59 2.88 2.08
N LEU A 190 -7.34 3.28 1.07
CA LEU A 190 -6.94 4.35 0.16
C LEU A 190 -6.79 5.69 0.88
N TRP A 191 -7.62 5.93 1.92
CA TRP A 191 -7.64 7.22 2.58
C TRP A 191 -6.50 7.43 3.57
N TYR A 192 -6.31 6.50 4.49
CA TYR A 192 -5.28 6.62 5.53
C TYR A 192 -4.00 5.86 5.19
N GLY A 193 -4.12 4.64 4.66
CA GLY A 193 -3.01 3.74 4.38
C GLY A 193 -2.24 4.15 3.14
N PHE A 194 -2.85 4.08 1.95
CA PHE A 194 -2.15 4.28 0.67
C PHE A 194 -1.30 5.55 0.62
N CYS A 195 -1.81 6.66 1.18
CA CYS A 195 -1.09 7.93 1.17
C CYS A 195 0.29 7.85 1.85
N ASN A 196 0.38 7.11 2.96
CA ASN A 196 1.60 6.92 3.73
C ASN A 196 2.40 5.72 3.25
N ASP A 197 1.73 4.61 2.95
CA ASP A 197 2.36 3.38 2.48
C ASP A 197 3.18 3.63 1.22
N GLN A 198 2.57 4.25 0.18
CA GLN A 198 3.27 4.52 -1.07
C GLN A 198 4.43 5.52 -0.90
N TYR A 199 4.31 6.48 0.05
CA TYR A 199 5.39 7.39 0.40
C TYR A 199 6.57 6.60 1.00
N CYS A 200 6.34 5.84 2.04
CA CYS A 200 7.39 5.06 2.71
C CYS A 200 8.00 3.99 1.80
N PHE A 201 7.21 3.32 0.97
CA PHE A 201 7.75 2.36 0.01
C PHE A 201 8.55 3.04 -1.11
N SER A 202 8.15 4.23 -1.56
CA SER A 202 8.97 5.00 -2.52
C SER A 202 10.32 5.39 -1.92
N GLN A 203 10.35 5.76 -0.64
CA GLN A 203 11.60 6.03 0.08
C GLN A 203 12.46 4.77 0.24
N LEU A 204 11.83 3.60 0.47
CA LEU A 204 12.56 2.33 0.48
C LEU A 204 13.16 2.01 -0.90
N GLN A 205 12.42 2.25 -1.98
CA GLN A 205 12.95 2.08 -3.34
C GLN A 205 14.14 2.99 -3.60
N GLU A 206 14.07 4.26 -3.17
CA GLU A 206 15.17 5.22 -3.29
C GLU A 206 16.40 4.77 -2.50
N LEU A 207 16.20 4.29 -1.26
CA LEU A 207 17.27 3.76 -0.42
C LEU A 207 17.97 2.58 -1.11
N VAL A 208 17.23 1.59 -1.60
CA VAL A 208 17.80 0.43 -2.28
C VAL A 208 18.49 0.83 -3.59
N ALA A 209 17.94 1.77 -4.36
CA ALA A 209 18.56 2.30 -5.57
C ALA A 209 19.89 2.98 -5.27
N SER A 210 19.94 3.84 -4.23
CA SER A 210 21.16 4.50 -3.78
C SER A 210 22.25 3.52 -3.35
N GLU A 211 21.87 2.50 -2.56
CA GLU A 211 22.80 1.48 -2.09
C GLU A 211 23.36 0.58 -3.20
N THR A 212 22.57 0.36 -4.24
CA THR A 212 22.94 -0.54 -5.35
C THR A 212 23.55 0.20 -6.55
N GLY A 213 23.41 1.54 -6.60
CA GLY A 213 23.94 2.39 -7.67
C GLY A 213 23.10 2.37 -8.95
N TYR A 214 21.83 1.93 -8.90
CA TYR A 214 20.91 1.93 -10.03
C TYR A 214 19.99 3.15 -10.00
N GLU A 215 19.53 3.57 -11.18
CA GLU A 215 18.49 4.61 -11.30
C GLU A 215 17.14 4.08 -10.82
N ILE A 216 16.30 4.99 -10.31
CA ILE A 216 14.96 4.63 -9.85
C ILE A 216 14.05 4.37 -11.04
N GLY A 217 13.48 3.17 -11.09
CA GLY A 217 12.47 2.74 -12.05
C GLY A 217 11.04 2.97 -11.55
N SER A 218 10.12 2.16 -12.02
CA SER A 218 8.72 2.22 -11.63
C SER A 218 8.44 1.50 -10.31
N TYR A 219 7.32 1.89 -9.68
CA TYR A 219 6.75 1.20 -8.53
C TYR A 219 5.41 0.56 -8.92
N PHE A 220 5.33 -0.76 -8.90
CA PHE A 220 4.08 -1.50 -9.06
C PHE A 220 3.44 -1.77 -7.71
N HIS A 221 2.21 -1.29 -7.55
CA HIS A 221 1.40 -1.50 -6.34
C HIS A 221 0.28 -2.50 -6.62
N PHE A 222 0.17 -3.53 -5.78
CA PHE A 222 -0.93 -4.48 -5.84
C PHE A 222 -1.64 -4.60 -4.49
N ALA A 223 -2.96 -4.41 -4.50
CA ALA A 223 -3.81 -4.61 -3.34
C ALA A 223 -4.94 -5.61 -3.66
N HIS A 224 -5.03 -6.70 -2.89
CA HIS A 224 -6.15 -7.62 -3.01
C HIS A 224 -7.49 -6.96 -2.65
N ASN A 225 -7.46 -6.01 -1.71
CA ASN A 225 -8.61 -5.22 -1.28
C ASN A 225 -8.17 -3.76 -1.13
N LEU A 226 -8.49 -2.92 -2.11
CA LEU A 226 -8.30 -1.47 -2.05
C LEU A 226 -9.62 -0.82 -1.67
N HIS A 227 -9.70 -0.14 -0.52
CA HIS A 227 -10.99 0.26 0.05
C HIS A 227 -11.01 1.66 0.68
N LEU A 228 -12.23 2.10 0.97
CA LEU A 228 -12.56 3.24 1.81
C LEU A 228 -13.54 2.77 2.89
N TYR A 229 -13.33 3.21 4.13
CA TYR A 229 -14.30 2.96 5.19
C TYR A 229 -15.57 3.79 4.98
N GLU A 230 -16.74 3.20 5.24
CA GLU A 230 -18.04 3.91 5.09
C GLU A 230 -18.13 5.16 5.97
N ARG A 231 -17.53 5.12 7.18
CA ARG A 231 -17.46 6.29 8.09
C ARG A 231 -16.72 7.49 7.49
N ASP A 232 -15.84 7.26 6.51
CA ASP A 232 -15.07 8.30 5.83
C ASP A 232 -15.76 8.76 4.53
N LEU A 233 -16.56 7.91 3.91
CA LEU A 233 -17.34 8.26 2.70
C LEU A 233 -18.21 9.49 2.90
N GLY A 234 -18.80 9.67 4.08
CA GLY A 234 -19.62 10.85 4.40
C GLY A 234 -18.85 12.18 4.39
N LYS A 235 -17.51 12.13 4.49
CA LYS A 235 -16.64 13.32 4.39
C LYS A 235 -16.51 13.81 2.94
N PHE A 236 -16.62 12.89 1.96
CA PHE A 236 -16.47 13.17 0.53
C PHE A 236 -17.78 13.28 -0.19
N LEU A 237 -18.80 12.62 0.32
CA LEU A 237 -20.09 12.43 -0.33
C LEU A 237 -21.09 13.45 0.17
N LYS A 238 -20.82 14.75 -0.06
CA LYS A 238 -21.98 15.63 -0.24
C LYS A 238 -22.80 15.04 -1.39
N PRO A 239 -24.14 14.84 -1.25
CA PRO A 239 -24.96 14.20 -2.29
C PRO A 239 -24.77 14.77 -3.70
N ALA A 240 -24.51 16.09 -3.80
CA ALA A 240 -24.21 16.75 -5.05
C ALA A 240 -22.91 16.27 -5.71
N ASN A 241 -21.85 16.01 -4.94
CA ASN A 241 -20.56 15.54 -5.47
C ASN A 241 -20.64 14.09 -5.95
N LEU A 242 -21.45 13.25 -5.28
CA LEU A 242 -21.69 11.87 -5.72
C LEU A 242 -22.45 11.82 -7.05
N ALA A 243 -23.48 12.66 -7.19
CA ALA A 243 -24.24 12.76 -8.43
C ALA A 243 -23.37 13.25 -9.60
N GLN A 244 -22.53 14.26 -9.35
CA GLN A 244 -21.59 14.77 -10.34
C GLN A 244 -20.56 13.72 -10.76
N ARG A 245 -19.90 13.04 -9.80
CA ARG A 245 -18.93 11.98 -10.09
C ARG A 245 -19.55 10.82 -10.88
N LYS A 246 -20.80 10.45 -10.59
CA LYS A 246 -21.55 9.47 -11.38
C LYS A 246 -21.86 9.95 -12.78
N ALA A 247 -22.28 11.22 -12.94
CA ALA A 247 -22.59 11.81 -14.24
C ALA A 247 -21.35 11.90 -15.14
N ASP A 248 -20.20 12.27 -14.58
CA ASP A 248 -18.92 12.36 -15.31
C ASP A 248 -18.43 11.00 -15.84
N TYR A 249 -18.93 9.89 -15.27
CA TYR A 249 -18.59 8.53 -15.71
C TYR A 249 -19.62 7.91 -16.68
N TYR A 250 -20.87 8.38 -16.69
CA TYR A 250 -21.94 7.82 -17.53
C TYR A 250 -22.31 8.73 -18.70
N GLY A 251 -21.77 9.94 -18.75
CA GLY A 251 -21.90 10.90 -19.84
C GLY A 251 -20.82 10.73 -20.89
#